data_9ea460f54d9bd4e30254002a1a7fa54e
#
_entry.id   9ea460f54d9bd4e30254002a1a7fa54e
#
_cell.length_a   1.000
_cell.length_b   1.000
_cell.length_c   1.000
_cell.angle_alpha   90.00
_cell.angle_beta   90.00
_cell.angle_gamma   90.00
#
_symmetry.space_group_name_H-M   'P 1'
#
loop_
_entity.id
_entity.type
_entity.pdbx_description
1 polymer ?
#
loop_
_entity_poly.entity_id
_entity_poly.type
_entity_poly.pdbx_seq_one_letter_code
_entity_poly.pdbx_strand_id
1 'polypeptide(L)'
;KKENICYVTENVSAPVNMTGTASAATVSAGVVSAEMGKTNAEGDQTMGAAAEEAVAGNIVESPLVGTFYSAPAEDAESFVKVGDRVEKGQTLGIVEAMKLMNEIESDFDGEIAEIYVENGQPVEYGQKLFRIR
;
A
#
# COMPACT_ATOMS: atom_id res chain seq x y z
N LYS A 1 -36.07 20.65 21.11
CA LYS A 1 -34.72 21.23 21.16
C LYS A 1 -33.78 20.20 21.74
N LYS A 2 -33.05 19.53 20.89
CA LYS A 2 -31.98 18.66 21.32
C LYS A 2 -30.69 19.38 21.05
N GLU A 3 -29.99 19.71 22.10
CA GLU A 3 -28.67 20.31 22.03
C GLU A 3 -27.65 19.19 21.75
N ASN A 4 -26.99 19.31 20.61
CA ASN A 4 -25.84 18.48 20.31
C ASN A 4 -24.65 18.97 21.12
N ILE A 5 -24.31 18.23 22.14
CA ILE A 5 -23.10 18.46 22.89
C ILE A 5 -21.99 17.66 22.18
N CYS A 6 -21.13 18.39 21.48
CA CYS A 6 -19.89 17.82 20.99
C CYS A 6 -18.94 17.59 22.17
N TYR A 7 -18.70 16.34 22.50
CA TYR A 7 -17.61 15.99 23.40
C TYR A 7 -16.29 16.06 22.62
N VAL A 8 -15.55 17.09 22.88
CA VAL A 8 -14.15 17.16 22.51
C VAL A 8 -13.41 16.34 23.55
N THR A 9 -12.97 15.17 23.17
CA THR A 9 -12.03 14.41 23.97
C THR A 9 -10.65 14.99 23.73
N GLU A 10 -10.19 15.79 24.67
CA GLU A 10 -8.79 16.20 24.70
C GLU A 10 -7.93 14.96 24.97
N ASN A 11 -7.18 14.61 23.99
CA ASN A 11 -6.17 13.59 24.12
C ASN A 11 -4.97 14.19 24.85
N VAL A 12 -4.91 13.98 26.15
CA VAL A 12 -3.79 14.41 26.96
C VAL A 12 -2.61 13.49 26.69
N SER A 13 -1.68 14.01 25.94
CA SER A 13 -0.39 13.37 25.69
C SER A 13 0.40 13.33 27.00
N ALA A 14 0.70 12.14 27.48
CA ALA A 14 1.54 11.95 28.63
C ALA A 14 3.00 12.30 28.31
N PRO A 15 3.71 12.96 29.20
CA PRO A 15 5.11 13.29 29.00
C PRO A 15 6.00 12.05 29.08
N VAL A 16 6.75 11.82 28.04
CA VAL A 16 7.84 10.85 28.06
C VAL A 16 8.97 11.40 28.89
N ASN A 17 9.23 10.75 29.98
CA ASN A 17 10.38 11.04 30.81
C ASN A 17 11.62 10.38 30.21
N MET A 18 12.49 11.18 29.64
CA MET A 18 13.80 10.75 29.20
C MET A 18 14.81 11.01 30.32
N THR A 19 15.14 9.99 31.05
CA THR A 19 16.40 9.97 31.79
C THR A 19 17.39 9.11 31.04
N GLY A 20 18.23 9.79 30.30
CA GLY A 20 19.39 9.18 29.71
C GLY A 20 20.49 9.05 30.73
N THR A 21 21.05 7.90 30.83
CA THR A 21 22.39 7.74 31.39
C THR A 21 23.27 7.14 30.32
N ALA A 22 24.17 7.97 29.90
CA ALA A 22 25.29 7.59 29.09
C ALA A 22 26.23 6.67 29.88
N SER A 23 26.63 5.59 29.26
CA SER A 23 27.85 4.90 29.69
C SER A 23 28.70 4.63 28.46
N ALA A 24 29.79 5.31 28.46
CA ALA A 24 30.89 5.11 27.54
C ALA A 24 31.67 3.87 27.94
N ALA A 25 32.04 3.05 27.00
CA ALA A 25 33.16 2.14 27.10
C ALA A 25 33.81 1.99 25.75
N THR A 26 34.76 2.72 25.53
CA THR A 26 36.19 2.46 25.26
C THR A 26 36.53 1.14 24.57
N VAL A 27 36.96 1.35 23.34
CA VAL A 27 38.24 0.90 22.75
C VAL A 27 38.62 -0.56 22.81
N SER A 28 38.85 -1.14 21.67
CA SER A 28 40.16 -1.72 21.41
C SER A 28 40.43 -1.88 19.93
N ALA A 29 41.48 -1.30 19.52
CA ALA A 29 42.09 -1.47 18.23
C ALA A 29 42.65 -2.87 18.09
N GLY A 30 42.39 -3.47 16.94
CA GLY A 30 43.08 -4.67 16.48
C GLY A 30 43.42 -4.52 15.03
N VAL A 31 44.63 -4.12 14.79
CA VAL A 31 45.30 -4.12 13.50
C VAL A 31 45.65 -5.55 13.16
N VAL A 32 45.31 -6.05 11.99
CA VAL A 32 46.11 -7.01 11.22
C VAL A 32 45.70 -6.92 9.76
N SER A 33 46.54 -6.33 9.00
CA SER A 33 47.38 -6.87 7.92
C SER A 33 46.66 -7.72 6.89
N ALA A 34 46.59 -7.07 5.77
CA ALA A 34 46.91 -7.53 4.43
C ALA A 34 46.95 -9.05 4.14
N GLU A 35 46.17 -9.44 3.16
CA GLU A 35 46.77 -10.25 2.09
C GLU A 35 45.96 -10.17 0.80
N MET A 36 46.70 -9.89 -0.27
CA MET A 36 46.29 -9.86 -1.64
C MET A 36 45.77 -11.22 -2.10
N GLY A 37 44.58 -11.24 -2.59
CA GLY A 37 44.08 -12.32 -3.42
C GLY A 37 43.46 -11.74 -4.67
N LYS A 38 44.24 -11.59 -5.72
CA LYS A 38 43.74 -11.41 -7.08
C LYS A 38 42.98 -12.64 -7.48
N THR A 39 41.71 -12.52 -7.69
CA THR A 39 41.00 -13.36 -8.60
C THR A 39 40.01 -12.51 -9.39
N ASN A 40 40.33 -12.33 -10.66
CA ASN A 40 39.37 -11.91 -11.64
C ASN A 40 38.22 -12.92 -11.66
N ALA A 41 37.09 -12.51 -11.15
CA ALA A 41 35.85 -13.10 -11.55
C ALA A 41 35.10 -12.01 -12.30
N GLU A 42 34.99 -12.21 -13.60
CA GLU A 42 33.94 -11.52 -14.36
C GLU A 42 32.62 -11.86 -13.73
N GLY A 43 32.19 -10.97 -12.85
CA GLY A 43 30.88 -10.99 -12.34
C GLY A 43 29.92 -10.55 -13.43
N ASP A 44 29.25 -11.51 -13.99
CA ASP A 44 28.03 -11.30 -14.70
C ASP A 44 27.14 -10.40 -13.85
N GLN A 45 27.09 -9.12 -14.20
CA GLN A 45 26.10 -8.22 -13.67
C GLN A 45 24.78 -8.54 -14.36
N THR A 46 24.20 -9.63 -13.99
CA THR A 46 22.76 -9.70 -14.03
C THR A 46 22.30 -8.63 -13.07
N MET A 47 21.94 -7.50 -13.59
CA MET A 47 21.03 -6.61 -12.93
C MET A 47 19.79 -7.44 -12.65
N GLY A 48 19.75 -8.04 -11.48
CA GLY A 48 18.51 -8.51 -10.94
C GLY A 48 17.61 -7.30 -10.95
N ALA A 49 16.67 -7.26 -11.90
CA ALA A 49 15.49 -6.48 -11.77
C ALA A 49 15.10 -6.68 -10.32
N ALA A 50 14.97 -5.58 -9.58
CA ALA A 50 14.46 -5.65 -8.23
C ALA A 50 13.31 -6.63 -8.32
N ALA A 51 13.48 -7.79 -7.71
CA ALA A 51 12.39 -8.70 -7.58
C ALA A 51 11.36 -7.86 -6.85
N GLU A 52 10.43 -7.32 -7.60
CA GLU A 52 9.14 -7.05 -7.03
C GLU A 52 8.81 -8.40 -6.45
N GLU A 53 9.01 -8.50 -5.15
CA GLU A 53 8.59 -9.68 -4.42
C GLU A 53 7.22 -9.96 -4.97
N ALA A 54 7.05 -11.09 -5.60
CA ALA A 54 5.78 -11.53 -6.07
C ALA A 54 4.94 -11.70 -4.81
N VAL A 55 4.44 -10.56 -4.32
CA VAL A 55 3.53 -10.54 -3.20
C VAL A 55 2.37 -11.35 -3.68
N ALA A 56 2.19 -12.52 -3.07
CA ALA A 56 1.19 -13.48 -3.47
C ALA A 56 -0.15 -12.77 -3.61
N GLY A 57 -0.71 -12.77 -4.79
CA GLY A 57 -1.98 -12.11 -5.05
C GLY A 57 -2.15 -11.75 -6.51
N ASN A 58 -3.38 -11.53 -6.87
CA ASN A 58 -3.79 -11.12 -8.19
C ASN A 58 -4.05 -9.62 -8.21
N ILE A 59 -3.67 -8.96 -9.28
CA ILE A 59 -3.88 -7.54 -9.46
C ILE A 59 -5.11 -7.32 -10.33
N VAL A 60 -6.01 -6.47 -9.88
CA VAL A 60 -7.12 -5.94 -10.67
C VAL A 60 -6.69 -4.59 -11.21
N GLU A 61 -6.70 -4.46 -12.53
CA GLU A 61 -6.27 -3.25 -13.24
C GLU A 61 -7.48 -2.52 -13.82
N SER A 62 -7.31 -1.22 -14.06
CA SER A 62 -8.35 -0.43 -14.70
C SER A 62 -8.46 -0.78 -16.20
N PRO A 63 -9.65 -1.14 -16.68
CA PRO A 63 -9.88 -1.37 -18.11
C PRO A 63 -10.08 -0.10 -18.92
N LEU A 64 -10.14 1.05 -18.26
CA LEU A 64 -10.49 2.33 -18.87
C LEU A 64 -9.66 3.47 -18.28
N VAL A 65 -9.57 4.55 -19.04
CA VAL A 65 -9.08 5.84 -18.54
C VAL A 65 -10.27 6.64 -18.02
N GLY A 66 -10.20 7.08 -16.77
CA GLY A 66 -11.28 7.84 -16.16
C GLY A 66 -11.01 8.20 -14.71
N THR A 67 -12.06 8.46 -13.96
CA THR A 67 -11.99 8.75 -12.53
C THR A 67 -12.54 7.57 -11.74
N PHE A 68 -11.74 7.09 -10.80
CA PHE A 68 -12.12 5.99 -9.93
C PHE A 68 -12.95 6.48 -8.74
N TYR A 69 -14.03 5.76 -8.45
CA TYR A 69 -14.84 5.94 -7.25
C TYR A 69 -14.94 4.64 -6.48
N SER A 70 -14.59 4.68 -5.20
CA SER A 70 -14.69 3.52 -4.31
C SER A 70 -16.10 3.27 -3.78
N ALA A 71 -16.99 4.22 -3.97
CA ALA A 71 -18.38 4.18 -3.52
C ALA A 71 -19.33 4.69 -4.61
N PRO A 72 -20.59 4.29 -4.59
CA PRO A 72 -21.57 4.76 -5.58
C PRO A 72 -21.97 6.23 -5.43
N ALA A 73 -21.70 6.81 -4.28
CA ALA A 73 -21.94 8.22 -3.96
C ALA A 73 -20.95 8.70 -2.90
N GLU A 74 -20.78 10.02 -2.80
CA GLU A 74 -19.85 10.62 -1.83
C GLU A 74 -20.16 10.25 -0.38
N ASP A 75 -21.43 10.12 -0.05
CA ASP A 75 -21.91 9.78 1.29
C ASP A 75 -22.12 8.27 1.52
N ALA A 76 -21.85 7.46 0.50
CA ALA A 76 -22.02 6.02 0.58
C ALA A 76 -20.75 5.33 1.07
N GLU A 77 -20.94 4.16 1.64
CA GLU A 77 -19.81 3.30 2.00
C GLU A 77 -19.10 2.76 0.76
N SER A 78 -17.80 2.57 0.88
CA SER A 78 -17.00 1.92 -0.16
C SER A 78 -17.51 0.51 -0.43
N PHE A 79 -17.46 0.09 -1.68
CA PHE A 79 -17.85 -1.26 -2.09
C PHE A 79 -17.02 -2.33 -1.37
N VAL A 80 -15.72 -2.06 -1.20
CA VAL A 80 -14.78 -2.95 -0.52
C VAL A 80 -13.75 -2.14 0.26
N LYS A 81 -13.19 -2.77 1.28
CA LYS A 81 -12.09 -2.24 2.12
C LYS A 81 -10.98 -3.27 2.19
N VAL A 82 -9.79 -2.84 2.60
CA VAL A 82 -8.69 -3.76 2.87
C VAL A 82 -9.10 -4.77 3.95
N GLY A 83 -8.92 -6.04 3.66
CA GLY A 83 -9.35 -7.15 4.52
C GLY A 83 -10.73 -7.73 4.19
N ASP A 84 -11.48 -7.11 3.28
CA ASP A 84 -12.77 -7.64 2.85
C ASP A 84 -12.59 -8.82 1.90
N ARG A 85 -13.48 -9.79 2.05
CA ARG A 85 -13.53 -10.92 1.16
C ARG A 85 -14.36 -10.58 -0.07
N VAL A 86 -13.84 -10.92 -1.24
CA VAL A 86 -14.48 -10.70 -2.52
C VAL A 86 -14.56 -11.95 -3.32
N GLU A 87 -15.57 -12.02 -4.17
CA GLU A 87 -15.80 -13.12 -5.11
C GLU A 87 -15.64 -12.61 -6.54
N LYS A 88 -15.33 -13.53 -7.44
CA LYS A 88 -15.27 -13.22 -8.85
C LYS A 88 -16.61 -12.67 -9.35
N GLY A 89 -16.56 -11.54 -10.05
CA GLY A 89 -17.75 -10.82 -10.50
C GLY A 89 -18.34 -9.84 -9.50
N GLN A 90 -17.76 -9.72 -8.31
CA GLN A 90 -18.20 -8.74 -7.33
C GLN A 90 -17.67 -7.34 -7.71
N THR A 91 -18.54 -6.33 -7.62
CA THR A 91 -18.18 -4.95 -7.87
C THR A 91 -17.22 -4.42 -6.80
N LEU A 92 -16.06 -3.94 -7.24
CA LEU A 92 -15.02 -3.39 -6.37
C LEU A 92 -15.03 -1.86 -6.35
N GLY A 93 -15.47 -1.25 -7.42
CA GLY A 93 -15.52 0.19 -7.56
C GLY A 93 -16.13 0.59 -8.89
N ILE A 94 -16.09 1.88 -9.19
CA ILE A 94 -16.62 2.45 -10.41
C ILE A 94 -15.55 3.33 -11.05
N VAL A 95 -15.41 3.25 -12.36
CA VAL A 95 -14.62 4.19 -13.16
C VAL A 95 -15.56 4.98 -14.06
N GLU A 96 -15.60 6.28 -13.85
CA GLU A 96 -16.29 7.19 -14.74
C GLU A 96 -15.40 7.56 -15.93
N ALA A 97 -15.81 7.15 -17.10
CA ALA A 97 -15.14 7.46 -18.35
C ALA A 97 -16.17 7.89 -19.40
N MET A 98 -15.90 9.00 -20.09
CA MET A 98 -16.76 9.49 -21.18
C MET A 98 -18.23 9.67 -20.77
N LYS A 99 -18.49 10.17 -19.57
CA LYS A 99 -19.83 10.36 -18.96
C LYS A 99 -20.61 9.07 -18.70
N LEU A 100 -19.93 7.94 -18.70
CA LEU A 100 -20.49 6.63 -18.37
C LEU A 100 -19.84 6.11 -17.09
N MET A 101 -20.66 5.54 -16.22
CA MET A 101 -20.21 4.84 -15.03
C MET A 101 -19.97 3.37 -15.38
N ASN A 102 -18.72 2.95 -15.30
CA ASN A 102 -18.33 1.56 -15.55
C ASN A 102 -17.98 0.89 -14.23
N GLU A 103 -18.68 -0.16 -13.90
CA GLU A 103 -18.39 -0.97 -12.72
C GLU A 103 -17.14 -1.80 -12.95
N ILE A 104 -16.25 -1.78 -11.96
CA ILE A 104 -15.05 -2.63 -11.94
C ILE A 104 -15.34 -3.83 -11.07
N GLU A 105 -15.35 -4.98 -11.69
CA GLU A 105 -15.60 -6.26 -11.04
C GLU A 105 -14.29 -6.98 -10.74
N SER A 106 -14.32 -7.81 -9.72
CA SER A 106 -13.20 -8.69 -9.40
C SER A 106 -13.11 -9.83 -10.41
N ASP A 107 -11.92 -10.04 -10.95
CA ASP A 107 -11.62 -11.19 -11.79
C ASP A 107 -11.26 -12.44 -10.96
N PHE A 108 -11.11 -12.27 -9.65
CA PHE A 108 -10.59 -13.30 -8.75
C PHE A 108 -11.39 -13.37 -7.45
N ASP A 109 -11.42 -14.56 -6.88
CA ASP A 109 -11.92 -14.80 -5.53
C ASP A 109 -10.79 -14.62 -4.53
N GLY A 110 -11.07 -14.01 -3.39
CA GLY A 110 -10.09 -13.85 -2.34
C GLY A 110 -10.40 -12.73 -1.37
N GLU A 111 -9.35 -12.16 -0.80
CA GLU A 111 -9.42 -11.06 0.15
C GLU A 111 -8.64 -9.86 -0.39
N ILE A 112 -9.18 -8.67 -0.22
CA ILE A 112 -8.50 -7.42 -0.59
C ILE A 112 -7.26 -7.26 0.30
N ALA A 113 -6.10 -7.46 -0.27
CA ALA A 113 -4.84 -7.28 0.43
C ALA A 113 -4.40 -5.82 0.46
N GLU A 114 -4.65 -5.11 -0.64
CA GLU A 114 -4.24 -3.72 -0.80
C GLU A 114 -5.11 -2.99 -1.82
N ILE A 115 -5.33 -1.71 -1.60
CA ILE A 115 -6.01 -0.79 -2.51
C ILE A 115 -5.01 0.29 -2.91
N TYR A 116 -4.75 0.42 -4.22
CA TYR A 116 -3.74 1.33 -4.75
C TYR A 116 -4.29 2.70 -5.15
N VAL A 117 -5.60 2.87 -5.14
CA VAL A 117 -6.28 4.08 -5.58
C VAL A 117 -7.22 4.63 -4.52
N GLU A 118 -7.43 5.92 -4.57
CA GLU A 118 -8.34 6.63 -3.68
C GLU A 118 -9.63 7.02 -4.39
N ASN A 119 -10.67 7.31 -3.61
CA ASN A 119 -11.94 7.79 -4.14
C ASN A 119 -11.76 9.14 -4.86
N GLY A 120 -12.24 9.22 -6.08
CA GLY A 120 -12.12 10.42 -6.91
C GLY A 120 -10.76 10.61 -7.59
N GLN A 121 -9.91 9.60 -7.55
CA GLN A 121 -8.60 9.64 -8.20
C GLN A 121 -8.72 9.36 -9.70
N PRO A 122 -8.05 10.14 -10.57
CA PRO A 122 -7.93 9.79 -11.96
C PRO A 122 -7.07 8.54 -12.13
N VAL A 123 -7.52 7.64 -12.99
CA VAL A 123 -6.84 6.38 -13.31
C VAL A 123 -6.64 6.23 -14.79
N GLU A 124 -5.59 5.52 -15.16
CA GLU A 124 -5.25 5.20 -16.54
C GLU A 124 -5.51 3.73 -16.85
N TYR A 125 -5.58 3.42 -18.13
CA TYR A 125 -5.70 2.03 -18.60
C TYR A 125 -4.51 1.19 -18.09
N GLY A 126 -4.81 0.04 -17.50
CA GLY A 126 -3.80 -0.84 -16.95
C GLY A 126 -3.21 -0.40 -15.59
N GLN A 127 -3.73 0.67 -15.01
CA GLN A 127 -3.32 1.08 -13.69
C GLN A 127 -3.81 0.10 -12.62
N LYS A 128 -2.94 -0.31 -11.72
CA LYS A 128 -3.29 -1.20 -10.60
C LYS A 128 -4.29 -0.52 -9.68
N LEU A 129 -5.39 -1.20 -9.40
CA LEU A 129 -6.45 -0.72 -8.52
C LEU A 129 -6.47 -1.48 -7.20
N PHE A 130 -6.50 -2.81 -7.28
CA PHE A 130 -6.61 -3.69 -6.11
C PHE A 130 -5.64 -4.86 -6.22
N ARG A 131 -5.22 -5.35 -5.07
CA ARG A 131 -4.56 -6.64 -4.94
C ARG A 131 -5.43 -7.58 -4.13
N ILE A 132 -5.70 -8.75 -4.69
CA ILE A 132 -6.50 -9.81 -4.09
C ILE A 132 -5.59 -11.00 -3.83
N ARG A 133 -5.59 -11.48 -2.60
CA ARG A 133 -4.81 -12.65 -2.17
C ARG A 133 -5.68 -13.85 -1.85
#